data_aa0e6dc1c012dba9e7ba6a7606d0ee6e
#
_entry.id   aa0e6dc1c012dba9e7ba6a7606d0ee6e
#
_cell.length_a   1.000
_cell.length_b   1.000
_cell.length_c   1.000
_cell.angle_alpha   90.00
_cell.angle_beta   90.00
_cell.angle_gamma   90.00
#
_symmetry.space_group_name_H-M   'P 1'
#
loop_
_entity.id
_entity.type
_entity.pdbx_description
1 polymer ?
#
loop_
_entity_poly.entity_id
_entity_poly.type
_entity_poly.pdbx_seq_one_letter_code
_entity_poly.pdbx_strand_id
1 'polypeptide(L)'
;GTYEERYQKLNRLVARMEESASDEDSTIAAALAPRFDSVFSRQALIEASANATQAAVEIYRVRARTGRLPADLPSDLPKDPFSGRDFEYERTDSGFVLRCGGKDLSKDTVHEYVFSVN
;
A
#
# COMPACT_ATOMS: atom_id res chain seq x y z
N GLY A 1 -0.85 0.52 -14.20
CA GLY A 1 -0.01 1.35 -13.38
C GLY A 1 -0.02 1.03 -11.91
N THR A 2 1.06 1.39 -11.27
CA THR A 2 1.20 1.27 -9.82
C THR A 2 0.43 2.37 -9.10
N TYR A 3 0.24 2.23 -7.80
CA TYR A 3 -0.33 3.26 -6.95
C TYR A 3 0.45 4.57 -7.07
N GLU A 4 1.79 4.51 -7.00
CA GLU A 4 2.65 5.69 -7.10
C GLU A 4 2.49 6.40 -8.45
N GLU A 5 2.46 5.65 -9.55
CA GLU A 5 2.25 6.21 -10.88
C GLU A 5 0.90 6.90 -11.00
N ARG A 6 -0.16 6.28 -10.49
CA ARG A 6 -1.51 6.86 -10.50
C ARG A 6 -1.58 8.12 -9.65
N TYR A 7 -0.95 8.09 -8.47
CA TYR A 7 -0.89 9.24 -7.57
C TYR A 7 -0.16 10.43 -8.22
N GLN A 8 1.00 10.18 -8.83
CA GLN A 8 1.78 11.20 -9.51
C GLN A 8 1.04 11.77 -10.72
N LYS A 9 0.34 10.93 -11.46
CA LYS A 9 -0.46 11.35 -12.61
C LYS A 9 -1.59 12.28 -12.18
N LEU A 10 -2.27 11.95 -11.08
CA LEU A 10 -3.33 12.80 -10.54
C LEU A 10 -2.77 14.16 -10.10
N ASN A 11 -1.65 14.17 -9.37
CA ASN A 11 -1.03 15.41 -8.93
C ASN A 11 -0.63 16.31 -10.09
N ARG A 12 -0.10 15.73 -11.18
CA ARG A 12 0.22 16.49 -12.38
C ARG A 12 -1.01 17.06 -13.04
N LEU A 13 -2.09 16.32 -13.09
CA LEU A 13 -3.36 16.79 -13.66
C LEU A 13 -3.91 17.97 -12.87
N VAL A 14 -3.92 17.87 -11.54
CA VAL A 14 -4.39 18.93 -10.66
C VAL A 14 -3.51 20.19 -10.83
N ALA A 15 -2.19 20.02 -10.90
CA ALA A 15 -1.27 21.13 -11.11
C ALA A 15 -1.54 21.85 -12.44
N ARG A 16 -1.81 21.10 -13.52
CA ARG A 16 -2.17 21.70 -14.81
C ARG A 16 -3.47 22.49 -14.75
N MET A 17 -4.45 21.97 -14.03
CA MET A 17 -5.72 22.66 -13.84
C MET A 17 -5.52 23.99 -13.10
N GLU A 18 -4.66 23.99 -12.10
CA GLU A 18 -4.33 25.21 -11.35
C GLU A 18 -3.56 26.24 -12.19
N GLU A 19 -2.63 25.80 -13.03
CA GLU A 19 -1.83 26.68 -13.88
C GLU A 19 -2.61 27.31 -15.04
N SER A 20 -3.49 26.53 -15.67
CA SER A 20 -4.19 26.93 -16.88
C SER A 20 -5.54 27.58 -16.60
N ALA A 21 -5.93 27.66 -15.36
CA ALA A 21 -7.31 27.90 -14.97
C ALA A 21 -7.62 29.37 -14.72
N SER A 22 -8.87 29.74 -15.01
CA SER A 22 -9.52 30.88 -14.38
C SER A 22 -9.55 30.66 -12.85
N ASP A 23 -9.80 31.72 -12.08
CA ASP A 23 -9.90 31.63 -10.63
C ASP A 23 -10.93 30.59 -10.19
N GLU A 24 -12.02 30.44 -10.92
CA GLU A 24 -13.07 29.48 -10.65
C GLU A 24 -12.56 28.03 -10.76
N ASP A 25 -11.83 27.70 -11.82
CA ASP A 25 -11.25 26.37 -12.03
C ASP A 25 -10.20 26.03 -10.98
N SER A 26 -9.36 27.00 -10.60
CA SER A 26 -8.38 26.82 -9.54
C SER A 26 -9.04 26.51 -8.20
N THR A 27 -10.17 27.15 -7.90
CA THR A 27 -10.93 26.91 -6.68
C THR A 27 -11.51 25.50 -6.67
N ILE A 28 -12.06 25.03 -7.81
CA ILE A 28 -12.60 23.70 -7.95
C ILE A 28 -11.49 22.66 -7.78
N ALA A 29 -10.34 22.84 -8.44
CA ALA A 29 -9.20 21.94 -8.34
C ALA A 29 -8.71 21.83 -6.90
N ALA A 30 -8.56 22.96 -6.20
CA ALA A 30 -8.13 22.97 -4.81
C ALA A 30 -9.11 22.25 -3.87
N ALA A 31 -10.41 22.32 -4.16
CA ALA A 31 -11.43 21.64 -3.37
C ALA A 31 -11.45 20.14 -3.60
N LEU A 32 -11.16 19.67 -4.83
CA LEU A 32 -11.25 18.27 -5.21
C LEU A 32 -9.98 17.47 -4.93
N ALA A 33 -8.79 18.10 -5.05
CA ALA A 33 -7.50 17.40 -4.92
C ALA A 33 -7.38 16.58 -3.63
N PRO A 34 -7.70 17.11 -2.42
CA PRO A 34 -7.61 16.32 -1.19
C PRO A 34 -8.54 15.12 -1.16
N ARG A 35 -9.71 15.23 -1.81
CA ARG A 35 -10.68 14.12 -1.87
C ARG A 35 -10.19 12.99 -2.75
N PHE A 36 -9.57 13.31 -3.90
CA PHE A 36 -9.01 12.31 -4.78
C PHE A 36 -7.83 11.60 -4.12
N ASP A 37 -6.94 12.34 -3.45
CA ASP A 37 -5.83 11.75 -2.69
C ASP A 37 -6.35 10.77 -1.64
N SER A 38 -7.35 11.18 -0.87
CA SER A 38 -7.96 10.36 0.17
C SER A 38 -8.58 9.08 -0.40
N VAL A 39 -9.31 9.18 -1.51
CA VAL A 39 -9.95 8.02 -2.15
C VAL A 39 -8.92 7.03 -2.67
N PHE A 40 -7.91 7.49 -3.38
CA PHE A 40 -6.87 6.61 -3.93
C PHE A 40 -6.06 5.93 -2.82
N SER A 41 -5.68 6.68 -1.79
CA SER A 41 -4.92 6.11 -0.67
C SER A 41 -5.75 5.15 0.16
N ARG A 42 -7.04 5.43 0.35
CA ARG A 42 -7.94 4.51 1.04
C ARG A 42 -8.11 3.21 0.26
N GLN A 43 -8.29 3.29 -1.05
CA GLN A 43 -8.41 2.10 -1.90
C GLN A 43 -7.14 1.26 -1.86
N ALA A 44 -5.97 1.89 -1.96
CA ALA A 44 -4.69 1.20 -1.87
C ALA A 44 -4.51 0.56 -0.49
N LEU A 45 -4.93 1.23 0.59
CA LEU A 45 -4.86 0.70 1.94
C LEU A 45 -5.73 -0.53 2.13
N ILE A 46 -6.96 -0.51 1.61
CA ILE A 46 -7.86 -1.67 1.66
C ILE A 46 -7.25 -2.85 0.91
N GLU A 47 -6.72 -2.60 -0.28
CA GLU A 47 -6.07 -3.62 -1.09
C GLU A 47 -4.81 -4.16 -0.39
N ALA A 48 -4.00 -3.30 0.20
CA ALA A 48 -2.81 -3.69 0.95
C ALA A 48 -3.17 -4.60 2.12
N SER A 49 -4.20 -4.25 2.89
CA SER A 49 -4.67 -5.04 4.02
C SER A 49 -5.15 -6.42 3.57
N ALA A 50 -5.93 -6.49 2.50
CA ALA A 50 -6.41 -7.75 1.94
C ALA A 50 -5.24 -8.61 1.42
N ASN A 51 -4.31 -8.02 0.70
CA ASN A 51 -3.15 -8.72 0.15
C ASN A 51 -2.21 -9.21 1.26
N ALA A 52 -1.98 -8.40 2.29
CA ALA A 52 -1.17 -8.80 3.44
C ALA A 52 -1.81 -9.96 4.19
N THR A 53 -3.14 -9.95 4.34
CA THR A 53 -3.87 -11.04 4.98
C THR A 53 -3.74 -12.35 4.19
N GLN A 54 -3.87 -12.30 2.86
CA GLN A 54 -3.69 -13.46 2.00
C GLN A 54 -2.25 -13.99 2.09
N ALA A 55 -1.28 -13.11 2.07
CA ALA A 55 0.13 -13.49 2.23
C ALA A 55 0.37 -14.14 3.59
N ALA A 56 -0.22 -13.59 4.66
CA ALA A 56 -0.11 -14.14 6.00
C ALA A 56 -0.69 -15.56 6.09
N VAL A 57 -1.84 -15.82 5.43
CA VAL A 57 -2.44 -17.16 5.39
C VAL A 57 -1.45 -18.16 4.80
N GLU A 58 -0.78 -17.82 3.71
CA GLU A 58 0.22 -18.71 3.10
C GLU A 58 1.43 -18.93 4.00
N ILE A 59 1.88 -17.91 4.71
CA ILE A 59 2.96 -18.01 5.69
C ILE A 59 2.56 -18.97 6.84
N TYR A 60 1.33 -18.83 7.35
CA TYR A 60 0.80 -19.72 8.39
C TYR A 60 0.71 -21.17 7.89
N ARG A 61 0.35 -21.37 6.62
CA ARG A 61 0.31 -22.71 6.01
C ARG A 61 1.69 -23.35 5.96
N VAL A 62 2.72 -22.58 5.60
CA VAL A 62 4.10 -23.08 5.61
C VAL A 62 4.49 -23.49 7.02
N ARG A 63 4.19 -22.66 8.01
CA ARG A 63 4.46 -22.97 9.41
C ARG A 63 3.74 -24.25 9.87
N ALA A 64 2.48 -24.42 9.47
CA ALA A 64 1.71 -25.64 9.81
C ALA A 64 2.31 -26.90 9.21
N ARG A 65 2.88 -26.82 8.00
CA ARG A 65 3.49 -27.96 7.33
C ARG A 65 4.89 -28.28 7.85
N THR A 66 5.68 -27.26 8.16
CA THR A 66 7.10 -27.41 8.47
C THR A 66 7.43 -27.26 9.95
N GLY A 67 6.51 -26.73 10.74
CA GLY A 67 6.71 -26.47 12.17
C GLY A 67 7.39 -25.13 12.46
N ARG A 68 7.74 -24.35 11.44
CA ARG A 68 8.40 -23.05 11.61
C ARG A 68 8.03 -22.09 10.51
N LEU A 69 8.24 -20.79 10.80
CA LEU A 69 8.04 -19.74 9.81
C LEU A 69 9.09 -19.86 8.70
N PRO A 70 8.74 -19.52 7.44
CA PRO A 70 9.72 -19.53 6.37
C PRO A 70 10.83 -18.48 6.63
N ALA A 71 12.04 -18.76 6.14
CA ALA A 71 13.16 -17.84 6.27
C ALA A 71 12.96 -16.60 5.40
N ASP A 72 12.36 -16.80 4.22
CA ASP A 72 12.08 -15.73 3.26
C ASP A 72 10.61 -15.77 2.87
N LEU A 73 10.11 -14.66 2.35
CA LEU A 73 8.74 -14.57 1.87
C LEU A 73 8.53 -15.57 0.71
N PRO A 74 7.50 -16.44 0.78
CA PRO A 74 7.19 -17.32 -0.35
C PRO A 74 6.95 -16.54 -1.64
N SER A 75 7.19 -17.17 -2.79
CA SER A 75 6.94 -16.57 -4.09
C SER A 75 5.45 -16.59 -4.44
N ASP A 76 5.07 -15.78 -5.41
CA ASP A 76 3.71 -15.71 -5.98
C ASP A 76 2.63 -15.29 -4.98
N LEU A 77 3.00 -14.52 -3.98
CA LEU A 77 2.03 -13.94 -3.06
C LEU A 77 1.48 -12.61 -3.60
N PRO A 78 0.29 -12.20 -3.13
CA PRO A 78 -0.22 -10.87 -3.46
C PRO A 78 0.78 -9.78 -3.06
N LYS A 79 0.87 -8.77 -3.89
CA LYS A 79 1.90 -7.73 -3.74
C LYS A 79 1.37 -6.52 -2.97
N ASP A 80 2.30 -5.72 -2.46
CA ASP A 80 2.02 -4.42 -1.88
C ASP A 80 1.58 -3.46 -2.98
N PRO A 81 0.34 -2.92 -2.93
CA PRO A 81 -0.15 -2.01 -3.97
C PRO A 81 0.52 -0.63 -3.94
N PHE A 82 1.13 -0.23 -2.83
CA PHE A 82 1.83 1.05 -2.74
C PHE A 82 3.13 1.06 -3.53
N SER A 83 3.82 -0.08 -3.62
CA SER A 83 5.06 -0.21 -4.38
C SER A 83 4.93 -1.02 -5.67
N GLY A 84 3.90 -1.86 -5.76
CA GLY A 84 3.76 -2.84 -6.85
C GLY A 84 4.72 -4.02 -6.74
N ARG A 85 5.45 -4.11 -5.63
CA ARG A 85 6.44 -5.17 -5.35
C ARG A 85 5.98 -6.01 -4.17
N ASP A 86 6.73 -7.07 -3.87
CA ASP A 86 6.44 -7.93 -2.72
C ASP A 86 6.49 -7.13 -1.41
N PHE A 87 5.70 -7.56 -0.42
CA PHE A 87 5.84 -7.03 0.93
C PHE A 87 7.22 -7.33 1.48
N GLU A 88 7.74 -6.45 2.31
CA GLU A 88 8.92 -6.74 3.10
C GLU A 88 8.51 -7.64 4.28
N TYR A 89 9.23 -8.74 4.47
CA TYR A 89 8.91 -9.76 5.44
C TYR A 89 10.01 -9.85 6.50
N GLU A 90 9.60 -9.80 7.77
CA GLU A 90 10.53 -9.91 8.89
C GLU A 90 9.96 -10.84 9.95
N ARG A 91 10.73 -11.82 10.38
CA ARG A 91 10.35 -12.70 11.50
C ARG A 91 10.66 -11.99 12.80
N THR A 92 9.76 -12.16 13.79
CA THR A 92 9.91 -11.61 15.13
C THR A 92 9.85 -12.74 16.15
N ASP A 93 10.12 -12.44 17.42
CA ASP A 93 10.05 -13.45 18.49
C ASP A 93 8.65 -14.03 18.66
N SER A 94 7.61 -13.26 18.38
CA SER A 94 6.22 -13.68 18.58
C SER A 94 5.47 -13.96 17.28
N GLY A 95 6.09 -13.74 16.13
CA GLY A 95 5.43 -13.95 14.85
C GLY A 95 6.20 -13.36 13.68
N PHE A 96 5.55 -12.55 12.88
CA PHE A 96 6.19 -11.90 11.73
C PHE A 96 5.48 -10.57 11.40
N VAL A 97 6.17 -9.74 10.62
CA VAL A 97 5.67 -8.46 10.13
C VAL A 97 5.72 -8.46 8.61
N LEU A 98 4.66 -8.00 7.98
CA LEU A 98 4.63 -7.67 6.55
C LEU A 98 4.56 -6.15 6.43
N ARG A 99 5.52 -5.56 5.75
CA ARG A 99 5.62 -4.11 5.59
C ARG A 99 5.48 -3.75 4.13
N CYS A 100 4.72 -2.69 3.84
CA CYS A 100 4.65 -2.16 2.50
C CYS A 100 6.01 -1.61 2.08
N GLY A 101 6.46 -1.92 0.87
CA GLY A 101 7.70 -1.37 0.34
C GLY A 101 7.53 0.06 -0.15
N GLY A 102 6.29 0.48 -0.42
CA GLY A 102 5.95 1.82 -0.84
C GLY A 102 5.30 2.64 0.26
N LYS A 103 5.43 3.96 0.14
CA LYS A 103 4.89 4.89 1.11
C LYS A 103 3.46 5.31 0.73
N ASP A 104 2.57 5.43 1.73
CA ASP A 104 1.29 6.09 1.55
C ASP A 104 1.55 7.59 1.44
N LEU A 105 1.48 8.11 0.22
CA LEU A 105 1.87 9.48 -0.08
C LEU A 105 0.94 10.53 0.51
N SER A 106 -0.31 10.17 0.82
CA SER A 106 -1.24 11.10 1.45
C SER A 106 -0.93 11.32 2.93
N LYS A 107 -0.32 10.34 3.59
CA LYS A 107 -0.01 10.37 5.02
C LYS A 107 1.48 10.36 5.33
N ASP A 108 2.31 10.26 4.30
CA ASP A 108 3.77 10.17 4.42
C ASP A 108 4.20 9.03 5.36
N THR A 109 3.51 7.88 5.30
CA THR A 109 3.75 6.74 6.17
C THR A 109 3.92 5.45 5.38
N VAL A 110 4.66 4.50 5.95
CA VAL A 110 4.78 3.13 5.46
C VAL A 110 3.92 2.24 6.36
N HIS A 111 2.97 1.54 5.77
CA HIS A 111 2.07 0.66 6.53
C HIS A 111 2.72 -0.68 6.83
N GLU A 112 2.49 -1.19 8.03
CA GLU A 112 2.97 -2.50 8.47
C GLU A 112 1.83 -3.30 9.09
N TYR A 113 1.93 -4.62 8.96
CA TYR A 113 0.94 -5.57 9.48
C TYR A 113 1.67 -6.59 10.34
N VAL A 114 1.30 -6.66 11.61
CA VAL A 114 1.94 -7.52 12.60
C VAL A 114 1.08 -8.75 12.84
N PHE A 115 1.68 -9.93 12.76
CA PHE A 115 0.99 -11.20 12.93
C PHE A 115 1.67 -12.02 14.02
N SER A 116 0.86 -12.67 14.86
CA SER A 116 1.34 -13.51 15.95
C SER A 116 1.21 -14.99 15.62
N VAL A 117 2.07 -15.83 16.18
CA VAL A 117 2.09 -17.27 15.98
C VAL A 117 1.96 -18.06 17.29
N ASN A 118 1.29 -17.52 18.24
CA ASN A 118 1.06 -18.22 19.53
C ASN A 118 -0.14 -19.13 19.49
#